data_f15790bf770db8ed8d4e98f3e8841f15
#
_entry.id   f15790bf770db8ed8d4e98f3e8841f15
#
_cell.length_a   1.000
_cell.length_b   1.000
_cell.length_c   1.000
_cell.angle_alpha   90.00
_cell.angle_beta   90.00
_cell.angle_gamma   90.00
#
_symmetry.space_group_name_H-M   'P 1'
#
loop_
_entity.id
_entity.type
_entity.pdbx_description
1 polymer ?
#
loop_
_entity_poly.entity_id
_entity_poly.type
_entity_poly.pdbx_seq_one_letter_code
_entity_poly.pdbx_strand_id
1 'polypeptide(L)'
;MTEGARRATGLVQPSALLLTRRGVLTGVASLAVATTARAQGFAGLGRDAAGFATVTPDRVWAFPADHGAHTDFRIEWWYVTANLKDATGDDYGVQWTLFRQAMAPATADARENDGGWASRHIWMGHAAVTRADSHRYAETFSRGGIGTAGVTASPLNAWIDAWQLKASDGFDATTVSPMTISASGADFDYALTLRASQPLVLQGDRGTSKKSERGQASYYYSQPFYEAAGRVTIDGKDVDVTGTAWLDREWSSQPLASDQTGWDWFSLHLGDGDKLMLFRLRQTSGANYFSGNWIGRNGVSTQLPSDAITMSALATTKIGARDIPTSWRVGVPSRGLRIDVTPLNPQSWMGTSFPYWEGPIRFSGSHSGMGYLEMTGY
;
A
#
# COMPACT_ATOMS: atom_id res chain seq x y z
N MET A 1 -48.82 31.16 66.28
CA MET A 1 -47.55 31.83 66.60
C MET A 1 -46.74 31.65 65.32
N THR A 2 -46.82 32.57 64.41
CA THR A 2 -45.94 33.74 64.20
C THR A 2 -44.50 33.26 63.92
N GLU A 3 -43.83 33.46 62.89
CA GLU A 3 -43.49 34.53 61.96
C GLU A 3 -42.38 33.99 61.09
N GLY A 4 -42.07 34.27 59.93
CA GLY A 4 -42.21 35.44 59.13
C GLY A 4 -41.27 35.35 57.96
N ALA A 5 -41.70 35.84 56.88
CA ALA A 5 -41.08 35.88 55.57
C ALA A 5 -39.72 36.62 55.48
N ARG A 6 -38.93 36.32 54.44
CA ARG A 6 -38.52 37.34 53.46
C ARG A 6 -37.79 36.69 52.24
N ARG A 7 -38.32 37.00 51.09
CA ARG A 7 -37.69 36.83 49.77
C ARG A 7 -36.50 37.79 49.60
N ALA A 8 -35.43 37.32 48.95
CA ALA A 8 -34.49 38.19 48.28
C ALA A 8 -34.24 37.68 46.87
N THR A 9 -34.71 38.44 45.90
CA THR A 9 -34.46 38.32 44.47
C THR A 9 -33.05 38.83 44.18
N GLY A 10 -32.17 37.95 43.65
CA GLY A 10 -30.85 38.33 43.12
C GLY A 10 -30.86 38.23 41.59
N LEU A 11 -30.80 39.38 40.95
CA LEU A 11 -30.59 39.52 39.50
C LEU A 11 -29.18 39.08 39.15
N VAL A 12 -29.09 38.08 38.24
CA VAL A 12 -27.84 37.70 37.62
C VAL A 12 -27.63 38.54 36.35
N GLN A 13 -26.63 39.37 36.33
CA GLN A 13 -26.17 40.09 35.14
C GLN A 13 -25.36 39.18 34.23
N PRO A 14 -25.43 39.29 32.90
CA PRO A 14 -24.59 38.51 31.98
C PRO A 14 -23.19 39.14 31.89
N SER A 15 -22.17 38.36 32.18
CA SER A 15 -20.75 38.71 31.98
C SER A 15 -20.40 38.79 30.51
N ALA A 16 -20.07 39.97 30.03
CA ALA A 16 -19.50 40.18 28.70
C ALA A 16 -18.08 39.58 28.63
N LEU A 17 -17.87 38.63 27.73
CA LEU A 17 -16.54 38.11 27.39
C LEU A 17 -15.76 39.19 26.63
N LEU A 18 -14.79 39.80 27.33
CA LEU A 18 -13.77 40.66 26.69
C LEU A 18 -12.76 39.81 25.94
N LEU A 19 -12.89 39.78 24.63
CA LEU A 19 -11.87 39.24 23.70
C LEU A 19 -10.61 40.12 23.76
N THR A 20 -9.57 39.66 24.44
CA THR A 20 -8.28 40.34 24.47
C THR A 20 -7.48 40.15 23.19
N ARG A 21 -6.76 41.20 22.74
CA ARG A 21 -5.92 41.16 21.52
C ARG A 21 -4.90 40.00 21.45
N ARG A 22 -4.60 39.35 22.56
CA ARG A 22 -3.74 38.15 22.61
C ARG A 22 -4.43 36.88 22.10
N GLY A 23 -5.75 36.75 22.18
CA GLY A 23 -6.49 35.58 21.67
C GLY A 23 -6.60 35.54 20.15
N VAL A 24 -6.49 36.69 19.46
CA VAL A 24 -6.55 36.75 17.99
C VAL A 24 -5.21 36.40 17.36
N LEU A 25 -4.08 36.66 18.02
CA LEU A 25 -2.75 36.33 17.49
C LEU A 25 -2.43 34.82 17.58
N THR A 26 -3.00 34.10 18.55
CA THR A 26 -2.85 32.64 18.65
C THR A 26 -3.68 31.88 17.61
N GLY A 27 -4.83 32.42 17.17
CA GLY A 27 -5.67 31.84 16.13
C GLY A 27 -5.07 31.94 14.72
N VAL A 28 -4.31 33.01 14.43
CA VAL A 28 -3.65 33.24 13.15
C VAL A 28 -2.39 32.37 12.98
N ALA A 29 -1.66 32.09 14.07
CA ALA A 29 -0.49 31.24 14.05
C ALA A 29 -0.85 29.76 13.77
N SER A 30 -2.05 29.31 14.17
CA SER A 30 -2.51 27.93 13.90
C SER A 30 -2.95 27.71 12.46
N LEU A 31 -3.38 28.74 11.73
CA LEU A 31 -3.70 28.63 10.30
C LEU A 31 -2.46 28.62 9.39
N ALA A 32 -1.33 29.21 9.84
CA ALA A 32 -0.11 29.22 9.03
C ALA A 32 0.65 27.89 9.03
N VAL A 33 0.41 27.01 10.03
CA VAL A 33 1.05 25.69 10.12
C VAL A 33 0.34 24.66 9.20
N ALA A 34 -0.93 24.87 8.87
CA ALA A 34 -1.67 23.96 8.01
C ALA A 34 -1.29 24.03 6.51
N THR A 35 -0.59 25.09 6.07
CA THR A 35 -0.19 25.28 4.67
C THR A 35 1.17 24.65 4.33
N THR A 36 2.01 24.35 5.32
CA THR A 36 3.31 23.70 5.08
C THR A 36 3.26 22.17 5.01
N ALA A 37 2.15 21.55 5.43
CA ALA A 37 2.00 20.10 5.39
C ALA A 37 1.80 19.52 3.95
N ARG A 38 1.48 20.37 2.97
CA ARG A 38 1.29 19.95 1.56
C ARG A 38 2.58 19.69 0.78
N ALA A 39 3.73 20.07 1.29
CA ALA A 39 5.02 19.99 0.60
C ALA A 39 5.82 18.70 0.89
N GLN A 40 5.23 17.68 1.54
CA GLN A 40 5.97 16.50 2.03
C GLN A 40 5.63 15.19 1.31
N GLY A 41 4.92 15.26 0.18
CA GLY A 41 4.46 14.08 -0.54
C GLY A 41 3.31 13.33 0.17
N PHE A 42 2.75 12.29 -0.49
CA PHE A 42 1.73 11.44 0.09
C PHE A 42 2.27 10.74 1.35
N ALA A 43 1.48 10.74 2.43
CA ALA A 43 1.79 10.09 3.71
C ALA A 43 3.16 10.49 4.33
N GLY A 44 3.74 11.62 3.94
CA GLY A 44 5.08 12.05 4.39
C GLY A 44 6.25 11.24 3.81
N LEU A 45 6.02 10.46 2.77
CA LEU A 45 7.04 9.62 2.13
C LEU A 45 8.12 10.41 1.39
N GLY A 46 7.87 11.69 1.09
CA GLY A 46 8.86 12.62 0.50
C GLY A 46 9.73 13.38 1.51
N ARG A 47 9.63 13.07 2.82
CA ARG A 47 10.45 13.71 3.87
C ARG A 47 11.91 13.32 3.75
N ASP A 48 12.78 14.20 4.25
CA ASP A 48 14.20 13.90 4.42
C ASP A 48 14.40 12.61 5.24
N ALA A 49 15.35 11.79 4.79
CA ALA A 49 15.69 10.50 5.35
C ALA A 49 17.06 10.50 6.01
N ALA A 50 17.57 11.65 6.45
CA ALA A 50 18.86 11.76 7.11
C ALA A 50 18.98 10.76 8.28
N GLY A 51 20.11 10.06 8.32
CA GLY A 51 20.41 9.05 9.33
C GLY A 51 19.84 7.64 9.06
N PHE A 52 18.97 7.47 8.07
CA PHE A 52 18.54 6.15 7.60
C PHE A 52 19.47 5.63 6.48
N ALA A 53 19.44 4.31 6.28
CA ALA A 53 20.14 3.70 5.15
C ALA A 53 19.55 4.19 3.81
N THR A 54 20.42 4.29 2.81
CA THR A 54 20.02 4.72 1.45
C THR A 54 20.09 3.54 0.49
N VAL A 55 19.24 3.56 -0.51
CA VAL A 55 19.27 2.59 -1.62
C VAL A 55 20.50 2.90 -2.49
N THR A 56 21.32 1.89 -2.71
CA THR A 56 22.50 1.96 -3.60
C THR A 56 22.33 0.95 -4.73
N PRO A 57 22.86 1.20 -5.93
CA PRO A 57 22.88 0.20 -6.99
C PRO A 57 23.73 -1.00 -6.56
N ASP A 58 23.59 -2.12 -7.28
CA ASP A 58 24.40 -3.33 -7.13
C ASP A 58 24.28 -4.03 -5.77
N ARG A 59 23.07 -3.98 -5.13
CA ARG A 59 22.79 -4.79 -3.94
C ARG A 59 23.00 -6.27 -4.23
N VAL A 60 23.72 -6.94 -3.32
CA VAL A 60 23.75 -8.40 -3.27
C VAL A 60 22.53 -8.89 -2.49
N TRP A 61 21.66 -9.61 -3.18
CA TRP A 61 20.45 -10.18 -2.59
C TRP A 61 20.78 -11.46 -1.82
N ALA A 62 20.21 -11.60 -0.63
CA ALA A 62 20.45 -12.73 0.26
C ALA A 62 19.12 -13.31 0.75
N PHE A 63 18.61 -14.34 0.08
CA PHE A 63 17.39 -15.03 0.50
C PHE A 63 17.74 -16.24 1.38
N PRO A 64 17.00 -16.48 2.47
CA PRO A 64 15.74 -15.85 2.88
C PRO A 64 15.88 -14.53 3.66
N ALA A 65 17.09 -14.03 3.97
CA ALA A 65 17.27 -12.87 4.85
C ALA A 65 16.49 -11.62 4.33
N ASP A 66 16.50 -11.36 3.02
CA ASP A 66 15.84 -10.21 2.41
C ASP A 66 14.30 -10.34 2.36
N HIS A 67 13.71 -11.43 2.83
CA HIS A 67 12.27 -11.50 3.12
C HIS A 67 11.91 -10.84 4.45
N GLY A 68 12.87 -10.69 5.34
CA GLY A 68 12.73 -10.10 6.66
C GLY A 68 12.61 -8.58 6.66
N ALA A 69 12.62 -8.00 7.88
CA ALA A 69 12.57 -6.56 8.07
C ALA A 69 13.96 -5.92 7.93
N HIS A 70 14.02 -4.79 7.23
CA HIS A 70 15.23 -3.98 7.00
C HIS A 70 15.20 -2.73 7.88
N THR A 71 15.44 -2.89 9.17
CA THR A 71 15.22 -1.86 10.20
C THR A 71 16.08 -0.61 10.08
N ASP A 72 17.17 -0.66 9.30
CA ASP A 72 17.99 0.50 8.97
C ASP A 72 17.30 1.44 7.96
N PHE A 73 16.28 0.94 7.23
CA PHE A 73 15.46 1.72 6.31
C PHE A 73 14.22 2.28 7.02
N ARG A 74 13.75 3.44 6.55
CA ARG A 74 12.63 4.15 7.16
C ARG A 74 11.30 3.46 6.97
N ILE A 75 11.01 2.94 5.75
CA ILE A 75 9.74 2.31 5.41
C ILE A 75 9.93 1.06 4.58
N GLU A 76 9.07 0.11 4.78
CA GLU A 76 8.96 -1.11 3.97
C GLU A 76 7.56 -1.69 4.05
N TRP A 77 7.22 -2.53 3.05
CA TRP A 77 5.95 -3.23 3.01
C TRP A 77 6.06 -4.62 2.40
N TRP A 78 5.15 -5.46 2.82
CA TRP A 78 4.79 -6.76 2.28
C TRP A 78 3.36 -6.63 1.79
N TYR A 79 3.15 -6.78 0.49
CA TYR A 79 1.91 -6.46 -0.16
C TYR A 79 1.49 -7.60 -1.06
N VAL A 80 0.25 -8.10 -0.90
CA VAL A 80 -0.31 -9.17 -1.70
C VAL A 80 -1.65 -8.75 -2.25
N THR A 81 -1.84 -8.93 -3.55
CA THR A 81 -3.15 -8.80 -4.20
C THR A 81 -3.51 -10.10 -4.91
N ALA A 82 -4.81 -10.40 -4.97
CA ALA A 82 -5.30 -11.57 -5.68
C ALA A 82 -6.54 -11.25 -6.52
N ASN A 83 -6.57 -11.79 -7.73
CA ASN A 83 -7.73 -11.82 -8.62
C ASN A 83 -8.30 -13.23 -8.59
N LEU A 84 -9.49 -13.38 -8.06
CA LEU A 84 -10.10 -14.66 -7.73
C LEU A 84 -11.46 -14.82 -8.41
N LYS A 85 -11.89 -16.08 -8.56
CA LYS A 85 -13.24 -16.46 -8.99
C LYS A 85 -13.78 -17.56 -8.12
N ASP A 86 -15.10 -17.53 -7.91
CA ASP A 86 -15.81 -18.65 -7.34
C ASP A 86 -16.23 -19.68 -8.43
N ALA A 87 -16.92 -20.74 -7.99
CA ALA A 87 -17.41 -21.80 -8.89
C ALA A 87 -18.50 -21.32 -9.87
N THR A 88 -19.16 -20.19 -9.59
CA THR A 88 -20.17 -19.59 -10.48
C THR A 88 -19.57 -18.64 -11.49
N GLY A 89 -18.28 -18.29 -11.34
CA GLY A 89 -17.52 -17.40 -12.21
C GLY A 89 -17.56 -15.93 -11.75
N ASP A 90 -18.13 -15.64 -10.59
CA ASP A 90 -18.11 -14.32 -10.00
C ASP A 90 -16.70 -13.92 -9.58
N ASP A 91 -16.35 -12.65 -9.82
CA ASP A 91 -15.03 -12.11 -9.55
C ASP A 91 -14.91 -11.56 -8.13
N TYR A 92 -13.75 -11.82 -7.52
CA TYR A 92 -13.32 -11.29 -6.23
C TYR A 92 -11.92 -10.72 -6.34
N GLY A 93 -11.66 -9.62 -5.62
CA GLY A 93 -10.33 -9.10 -5.33
C GLY A 93 -10.01 -9.24 -3.87
N VAL A 94 -8.79 -9.62 -3.55
CA VAL A 94 -8.27 -9.62 -2.17
C VAL A 94 -6.99 -8.81 -2.12
N GLN A 95 -6.85 -7.99 -1.09
CA GLN A 95 -5.63 -7.25 -0.78
C GLN A 95 -5.23 -7.51 0.67
N TRP A 96 -3.93 -7.68 0.90
CA TRP A 96 -3.27 -7.80 2.19
C TRP A 96 -1.99 -6.99 2.18
N THR A 97 -1.81 -6.08 3.14
CA THR A 97 -0.58 -5.31 3.25
C THR A 97 -0.15 -5.18 4.70
N LEU A 98 1.13 -5.36 4.94
CA LEU A 98 1.80 -4.98 6.18
C LEU A 98 2.85 -3.92 5.87
N PHE A 99 2.73 -2.77 6.50
CA PHE A 99 3.72 -1.70 6.47
C PHE A 99 4.51 -1.66 7.77
N ARG A 100 5.81 -1.39 7.68
CA ARG A 100 6.65 -0.98 8.81
C ARG A 100 7.21 0.40 8.54
N GLN A 101 7.05 1.30 9.48
CA GLN A 101 7.67 2.63 9.46
C GLN A 101 8.52 2.84 10.71
N ALA A 102 9.80 3.18 10.53
CA ALA A 102 10.66 3.62 11.59
C ALA A 102 10.42 5.10 11.88
N MET A 103 10.23 5.44 13.16
CA MET A 103 9.96 6.81 13.63
C MET A 103 11.24 7.63 13.74
N ALA A 104 12.39 6.97 13.91
CA ALA A 104 13.71 7.58 13.98
C ALA A 104 14.76 6.59 13.44
N PRO A 105 15.92 7.09 12.96
CA PRO A 105 17.04 6.23 12.58
C PRO A 105 17.52 5.36 13.73
N ALA A 106 18.08 4.19 13.40
CA ALA A 106 18.70 3.30 14.36
C ALA A 106 20.01 3.94 14.90
N THR A 107 20.04 4.23 16.21
CA THR A 107 21.29 4.54 16.92
C THR A 107 21.87 3.27 17.53
N ALA A 108 23.17 3.24 17.88
CA ALA A 108 23.80 2.07 18.47
C ALA A 108 23.07 1.59 19.76
N ASP A 109 22.72 2.52 20.65
CA ASP A 109 22.03 2.24 21.92
C ASP A 109 20.59 1.77 21.72
N ALA A 110 19.99 2.06 20.58
CA ALA A 110 18.62 1.75 20.30
C ALA A 110 18.43 0.39 19.61
N ARG A 111 19.48 -0.17 19.02
CA ARG A 111 19.47 -1.57 18.49
C ARG A 111 19.36 -2.59 19.62
N GLU A 112 19.90 -2.27 20.80
CA GLU A 112 19.81 -3.13 21.99
C GLU A 112 18.43 -3.16 22.65
N ASN A 113 17.61 -2.12 22.47
CA ASN A 113 16.34 -1.92 23.15
C ASN A 113 15.09 -2.07 22.28
N ASP A 114 15.21 -2.57 21.05
CA ASP A 114 14.10 -2.63 20.07
C ASP A 114 13.04 -3.71 20.37
N GLY A 115 13.19 -4.48 21.46
CA GLY A 115 12.33 -5.58 21.88
C GLY A 115 11.26 -5.23 22.92
N GLY A 116 11.08 -3.99 23.34
CA GLY A 116 10.19 -3.58 24.43
C GLY A 116 9.05 -2.66 24.02
N TRP A 117 8.31 -2.16 25.01
CA TRP A 117 7.25 -1.16 24.85
C TRP A 117 7.71 0.15 24.15
N ALA A 118 9.02 0.41 24.12
CA ALA A 118 9.65 1.57 23.51
C ALA A 118 10.00 1.36 22.02
N SER A 119 9.40 0.39 21.33
CA SER A 119 9.63 0.16 19.91
C SER A 119 9.52 1.45 19.11
N ARG A 120 10.52 1.70 18.26
CA ARG A 120 10.59 2.86 17.36
C ARG A 120 9.91 2.61 16.01
N HIS A 121 9.29 1.45 15.87
CA HIS A 121 8.55 1.08 14.68
C HIS A 121 7.05 1.19 14.91
N ILE A 122 6.37 1.69 13.89
CA ILE A 122 4.92 1.56 13.75
C ILE A 122 4.67 0.55 12.64
N TRP A 123 3.81 -0.40 12.94
CA TRP A 123 3.28 -1.36 12.00
C TRP A 123 1.85 -1.00 11.69
N MET A 124 1.47 -1.11 10.43
CA MET A 124 0.13 -0.84 9.94
C MET A 124 -0.27 -1.95 8.99
N GLY A 125 -1.45 -2.53 9.19
CA GLY A 125 -2.03 -3.53 8.31
C GLY A 125 -3.22 -2.96 7.56
N HIS A 126 -3.29 -3.20 6.25
CA HIS A 126 -4.48 -2.99 5.45
C HIS A 126 -4.93 -4.30 4.83
N ALA A 127 -6.24 -4.55 4.82
CA ALA A 127 -6.83 -5.71 4.16
C ALA A 127 -8.14 -5.33 3.50
N ALA A 128 -8.44 -5.92 2.36
CA ALA A 128 -9.70 -5.68 1.67
C ALA A 128 -10.19 -6.91 0.91
N VAL A 129 -11.52 -6.97 0.73
CA VAL A 129 -12.22 -7.84 -0.21
C VAL A 129 -13.10 -6.98 -1.11
N THR A 130 -12.97 -7.18 -2.41
CA THR A 130 -13.71 -6.44 -3.44
C THR A 130 -14.52 -7.39 -4.32
N ARG A 131 -15.78 -7.05 -4.53
CA ARG A 131 -16.68 -7.63 -5.54
C ARG A 131 -17.17 -6.52 -6.46
N ALA A 132 -17.87 -6.88 -7.51
CA ALA A 132 -18.46 -5.91 -8.44
C ALA A 132 -19.41 -4.90 -7.75
N ASP A 133 -20.11 -5.34 -6.71
CA ASP A 133 -21.15 -4.60 -6.00
C ASP A 133 -20.74 -4.13 -4.59
N SER A 134 -19.58 -4.56 -4.10
CA SER A 134 -19.15 -4.25 -2.74
C SER A 134 -17.64 -4.18 -2.61
N HIS A 135 -17.17 -3.34 -1.67
CA HIS A 135 -15.79 -3.23 -1.26
C HIS A 135 -15.75 -3.13 0.27
N ARG A 136 -15.10 -4.08 0.91
CA ARG A 136 -14.92 -4.15 2.36
C ARG A 136 -13.45 -4.04 2.67
N TYR A 137 -13.09 -3.21 3.63
CA TYR A 137 -11.69 -3.02 4.04
C TYR A 137 -11.56 -2.87 5.55
N ALA A 138 -10.36 -3.12 6.04
CA ALA A 138 -9.98 -2.94 7.43
C ALA A 138 -8.57 -2.38 7.54
N GLU A 139 -8.30 -1.67 8.64
CA GLU A 139 -7.00 -1.13 9.02
C GLU A 139 -6.70 -1.52 10.47
N THR A 140 -5.46 -1.88 10.76
CA THR A 140 -4.97 -2.11 12.12
C THR A 140 -3.58 -1.52 12.30
N PHE A 141 -3.25 -1.15 13.56
CA PHE A 141 -1.95 -0.58 13.94
C PHE A 141 -1.34 -1.31 15.11
N SER A 142 -0.02 -1.45 15.10
CA SER A 142 0.73 -2.01 16.23
C SER A 142 2.08 -1.33 16.39
N ARG A 143 2.57 -1.30 17.63
CA ARG A 143 3.96 -0.89 17.94
C ARG A 143 4.96 -2.05 17.81
N GLY A 144 4.50 -3.29 17.68
CA GLY A 144 5.33 -4.48 17.47
C GLY A 144 6.15 -4.97 18.65
N GLY A 145 6.54 -4.12 19.57
CA GLY A 145 7.51 -4.40 20.64
C GLY A 145 7.14 -5.50 21.64
N ILE A 146 5.89 -5.95 21.64
CA ILE A 146 5.38 -7.04 22.49
C ILE A 146 4.92 -8.25 21.67
N GLY A 147 5.37 -8.34 20.40
CA GLY A 147 5.05 -9.48 19.54
C GLY A 147 3.71 -9.38 18.80
N THR A 148 2.99 -8.25 18.89
CA THR A 148 1.72 -8.04 18.19
C THR A 148 1.88 -7.76 16.70
N ALA A 149 3.07 -7.36 16.24
CA ALA A 149 3.43 -7.26 14.84
C ALA A 149 4.92 -7.52 14.64
N GLY A 150 5.28 -8.00 13.47
CA GLY A 150 6.66 -8.24 13.12
C GLY A 150 6.83 -9.06 11.85
N VAL A 151 8.10 -9.35 11.53
CA VAL A 151 8.48 -10.22 10.43
C VAL A 151 9.67 -11.08 10.83
N THR A 152 9.59 -12.38 10.61
CA THR A 152 10.72 -13.31 10.59
C THR A 152 11.04 -13.68 9.15
N ALA A 153 12.33 -13.87 8.84
CA ALA A 153 12.76 -14.23 7.50
C ALA A 153 12.82 -15.76 7.29
N SER A 154 13.05 -16.52 8.34
CA SER A 154 13.20 -17.99 8.26
C SER A 154 12.65 -18.66 9.54
N PRO A 155 11.52 -19.34 9.46
CA PRO A 155 10.58 -19.32 8.32
C PRO A 155 9.98 -17.92 8.13
N LEU A 156 9.66 -17.60 6.88
CA LEU A 156 9.01 -16.31 6.58
C LEU A 156 7.64 -16.27 7.26
N ASN A 157 7.45 -15.24 8.08
CA ASN A 157 6.17 -14.92 8.68
C ASN A 157 6.12 -13.40 8.90
N ALA A 158 5.16 -12.74 8.27
CA ALA A 158 4.84 -11.33 8.48
C ALA A 158 3.45 -11.27 9.09
N TRP A 159 3.30 -10.56 10.22
CA TRP A 159 2.03 -10.55 10.96
C TRP A 159 1.75 -9.20 11.60
N ILE A 160 0.48 -8.94 11.81
CA ILE A 160 -0.06 -7.90 12.68
C ILE A 160 -1.35 -8.41 13.31
N ASP A 161 -1.37 -8.50 14.65
CA ASP A 161 -2.43 -9.16 15.40
C ASP A 161 -2.71 -10.59 14.87
N ALA A 162 -3.91 -10.87 14.38
CA ALA A 162 -4.29 -12.16 13.79
C ALA A 162 -4.03 -12.26 12.28
N TRP A 163 -3.66 -11.17 11.61
CA TRP A 163 -3.40 -11.17 10.17
C TRP A 163 -2.00 -11.71 9.89
N GLN A 164 -1.87 -12.55 8.87
CA GLN A 164 -0.61 -13.23 8.57
C GLN A 164 -0.36 -13.37 7.06
N LEU A 165 0.91 -13.24 6.70
CA LEU A 165 1.50 -13.76 5.47
C LEU A 165 2.61 -14.72 5.91
N LYS A 166 2.41 -16.03 5.72
CA LYS A 166 3.24 -17.05 6.38
C LYS A 166 3.67 -18.15 5.42
N ALA A 167 4.95 -18.53 5.51
CA ALA A 167 5.48 -19.71 4.84
C ALA A 167 4.79 -20.99 5.33
N SER A 168 4.48 -21.87 4.38
CA SER A 168 3.92 -23.20 4.64
C SER A 168 5.01 -24.28 4.49
N ASP A 169 4.67 -25.51 4.84
CA ASP A 169 5.58 -26.65 4.71
C ASP A 169 6.08 -26.78 3.26
N GLY A 170 7.39 -27.01 3.13
CA GLY A 170 8.06 -27.08 1.84
C GLY A 170 8.39 -25.70 1.23
N PHE A 171 8.40 -24.64 2.04
CA PHE A 171 8.75 -23.30 1.58
C PHE A 171 10.13 -23.23 0.93
N ASP A 172 10.17 -22.64 -0.26
CA ASP A 172 11.38 -22.28 -0.99
C ASP A 172 11.52 -20.75 -1.06
N ALA A 173 12.62 -20.23 -0.53
CA ALA A 173 12.89 -18.80 -0.47
C ALA A 173 13.07 -18.17 -1.86
N THR A 174 13.46 -18.92 -2.88
CA THR A 174 13.66 -18.37 -4.23
C THR A 174 12.36 -18.18 -5.00
N THR A 175 11.35 -18.98 -4.70
CA THR A 175 9.99 -18.85 -5.25
C THR A 175 9.03 -18.14 -4.30
N VAL A 176 9.43 -17.92 -3.03
CA VAL A 176 8.58 -17.41 -1.94
C VAL A 176 7.29 -18.24 -1.83
N SER A 177 7.41 -19.56 -1.90
CA SER A 177 6.27 -20.48 -2.06
C SER A 177 6.55 -21.82 -1.37
N PRO A 178 5.54 -22.52 -0.87
CA PRO A 178 4.14 -22.07 -0.71
C PRO A 178 3.96 -21.12 0.47
N MET A 179 2.96 -20.23 0.36
CA MET A 179 2.59 -19.26 1.39
C MET A 179 1.10 -19.39 1.74
N THR A 180 0.74 -18.90 2.91
CA THR A 180 -0.66 -18.62 3.28
C THR A 180 -0.81 -17.15 3.64
N ILE A 181 -1.94 -16.56 3.27
CA ILE A 181 -2.35 -15.24 3.78
C ILE A 181 -3.69 -15.34 4.47
N SER A 182 -3.87 -14.55 5.53
CA SER A 182 -5.16 -14.41 6.20
C SER A 182 -5.32 -13.02 6.79
N ALA A 183 -6.52 -12.49 6.69
CA ALA A 183 -6.93 -11.26 7.40
C ALA A 183 -8.44 -11.26 7.60
N SER A 184 -8.91 -10.40 8.51
CA SER A 184 -10.31 -10.22 8.80
C SER A 184 -10.64 -8.76 9.08
N GLY A 185 -11.86 -8.35 8.74
CA GLY A 185 -12.48 -7.09 9.10
C GLY A 185 -13.81 -7.33 9.80
N ALA A 186 -14.62 -6.28 9.93
CA ALA A 186 -15.94 -6.39 10.56
C ALA A 186 -16.89 -7.29 9.75
N ASP A 187 -16.83 -7.20 8.41
CA ASP A 187 -17.80 -7.82 7.51
C ASP A 187 -17.15 -8.75 6.47
N PHE A 188 -15.89 -9.09 6.66
CA PHE A 188 -15.17 -10.02 5.81
C PHE A 188 -14.04 -10.73 6.55
N ASP A 189 -13.68 -11.89 6.07
CA ASP A 189 -12.39 -12.55 6.31
C ASP A 189 -11.98 -13.35 5.08
N TYR A 190 -10.71 -13.71 5.03
CA TYR A 190 -10.20 -14.62 4.02
C TYR A 190 -8.99 -15.41 4.52
N ALA A 191 -8.83 -16.60 3.95
CA ALA A 191 -7.65 -17.43 4.08
C ALA A 191 -7.32 -18.07 2.73
N LEU A 192 -6.15 -17.73 2.18
CA LEU A 192 -5.71 -18.20 0.87
C LEU A 192 -4.36 -18.90 0.98
N THR A 193 -4.19 -19.94 0.20
CA THR A 193 -2.88 -20.57 -0.09
C THR A 193 -2.37 -20.02 -1.42
N LEU A 194 -1.10 -19.66 -1.45
CA LEU A 194 -0.41 -19.10 -2.61
C LEU A 194 0.70 -20.05 -3.02
N ARG A 195 0.73 -20.49 -4.28
CA ARG A 195 1.73 -21.40 -4.84
C ARG A 195 2.34 -20.82 -6.10
N ALA A 196 3.66 -20.78 -6.20
CA ALA A 196 4.38 -20.38 -7.39
C ALA A 196 5.43 -21.42 -7.75
N SER A 197 5.61 -21.66 -9.04
CA SER A 197 6.64 -22.55 -9.58
C SER A 197 7.81 -21.79 -10.21
N GLN A 198 7.65 -20.46 -10.40
CA GLN A 198 8.69 -19.60 -10.96
C GLN A 198 9.41 -18.85 -9.83
N PRO A 199 10.70 -18.54 -9.99
CA PRO A 199 11.42 -17.67 -9.06
C PRO A 199 10.78 -16.29 -8.92
N LEU A 200 11.04 -15.63 -7.79
CA LEU A 200 10.73 -14.21 -7.62
C LEU A 200 11.46 -13.35 -8.66
N VAL A 201 10.94 -12.16 -8.90
CA VAL A 201 11.43 -11.23 -9.92
C VAL A 201 11.94 -9.95 -9.27
N LEU A 202 13.19 -9.59 -9.55
CA LEU A 202 13.76 -8.32 -9.12
C LEU A 202 13.22 -7.19 -10.03
N GLN A 203 12.62 -6.16 -9.44
CA GLN A 203 12.05 -5.03 -10.16
C GLN A 203 13.09 -3.92 -10.40
N GLY A 204 12.85 -3.08 -11.41
CA GLY A 204 13.81 -2.05 -11.80
C GLY A 204 15.10 -2.65 -12.36
N ASP A 205 16.24 -2.02 -12.09
CA ASP A 205 17.55 -2.56 -12.44
C ASP A 205 18.02 -3.50 -11.32
N ARG A 206 17.89 -4.82 -11.56
CA ARG A 206 18.33 -5.87 -10.62
C ARG A 206 17.84 -5.67 -9.18
N GLY A 207 16.58 -5.19 -9.04
CA GLY A 207 15.96 -4.93 -7.74
C GLY A 207 16.14 -3.51 -7.22
N THR A 208 16.84 -2.63 -7.94
CA THR A 208 16.91 -1.21 -7.64
C THR A 208 15.86 -0.48 -8.48
N SER A 209 14.72 -0.13 -7.86
CA SER A 209 13.62 0.57 -8.50
C SER A 209 13.74 2.08 -8.30
N LYS A 210 14.17 2.80 -9.34
CA LYS A 210 14.21 4.27 -9.31
C LYS A 210 12.80 4.84 -9.23
N LYS A 211 12.65 5.91 -8.45
CA LYS A 211 11.39 6.64 -8.25
C LYS A 211 11.44 8.07 -8.77
N SER A 212 12.62 8.55 -9.13
CA SER A 212 12.84 9.85 -9.78
C SER A 212 14.21 9.91 -10.43
N GLU A 213 14.42 10.91 -11.27
CA GLU A 213 15.74 11.23 -11.82
C GLU A 213 16.67 11.86 -10.76
N ARG A 214 16.16 12.20 -9.57
CA ARG A 214 16.91 12.86 -8.49
C ARG A 214 17.48 11.88 -7.47
N GLY A 215 17.37 10.58 -7.72
CA GLY A 215 18.00 9.55 -6.90
C GLY A 215 17.11 8.86 -5.87
N GLN A 216 15.82 9.25 -5.75
CA GLN A 216 14.88 8.45 -4.95
C GLN A 216 14.74 7.06 -5.55
N ALA A 217 14.84 6.03 -4.72
CA ALA A 217 14.77 4.65 -5.14
C ALA A 217 14.34 3.74 -3.98
N SER A 218 13.94 2.53 -4.32
CA SER A 218 13.67 1.45 -3.37
C SER A 218 14.36 0.17 -3.82
N TYR A 219 14.62 -0.75 -2.88
CA TYR A 219 14.85 -2.14 -3.19
C TYR A 219 13.49 -2.82 -3.33
N TYR A 220 13.31 -3.58 -4.41
CA TYR A 220 12.00 -4.06 -4.79
C TYR A 220 12.08 -5.41 -5.52
N TYR A 221 11.34 -6.40 -5.03
CA TYR A 221 11.10 -7.64 -5.76
C TYR A 221 9.62 -8.02 -5.70
N SER A 222 9.19 -8.85 -6.64
CA SER A 222 7.83 -9.36 -6.74
C SER A 222 7.83 -10.88 -6.90
N GLN A 223 6.73 -11.52 -6.46
CA GLN A 223 6.35 -12.85 -6.91
C GLN A 223 5.04 -12.74 -7.69
N PRO A 224 5.10 -12.64 -9.05
CA PRO A 224 3.93 -12.39 -9.88
C PRO A 224 3.26 -13.67 -10.41
N PHE A 225 3.72 -14.86 -10.00
CA PHE A 225 3.31 -16.13 -10.57
C PHE A 225 2.50 -17.00 -9.60
N TYR A 226 1.90 -16.41 -8.58
CA TYR A 226 1.08 -17.19 -7.67
C TYR A 226 -0.21 -17.68 -8.32
N GLU A 227 -0.47 -18.96 -8.15
CA GLU A 227 -1.80 -19.54 -8.13
C GLU A 227 -2.34 -19.43 -6.71
N ALA A 228 -3.56 -18.94 -6.55
CA ALA A 228 -4.22 -18.73 -5.29
C ALA A 228 -5.47 -19.59 -5.17
N ALA A 229 -5.69 -20.18 -4.01
CA ALA A 229 -6.89 -20.94 -3.70
C ALA A 229 -7.22 -20.82 -2.21
N GLY A 230 -8.49 -20.84 -1.86
CA GLY A 230 -8.92 -20.80 -0.47
C GLY A 230 -10.33 -20.30 -0.33
N ARG A 231 -10.60 -19.58 0.76
CA ARG A 231 -11.94 -19.10 1.10
C ARG A 231 -11.95 -17.62 1.36
N VAL A 232 -13.01 -16.97 0.93
CA VAL A 232 -13.37 -15.60 1.27
C VAL A 232 -14.74 -15.65 1.95
N THR A 233 -14.86 -15.01 3.11
CA THR A 233 -16.15 -14.77 3.76
C THR A 233 -16.48 -13.29 3.56
N ILE A 234 -17.65 -12.98 3.08
CA ILE A 234 -18.14 -11.62 2.94
C ILE A 234 -19.62 -11.55 3.34
N ASP A 235 -19.94 -10.60 4.22
CA ASP A 235 -21.28 -10.44 4.79
C ASP A 235 -21.85 -11.78 5.37
N GLY A 236 -20.96 -12.57 6.03
CA GLY A 236 -21.27 -13.86 6.68
C GLY A 236 -21.46 -15.04 5.71
N LYS A 237 -21.10 -14.90 4.43
CA LYS A 237 -21.18 -15.97 3.43
C LYS A 237 -19.80 -16.44 3.04
N ASP A 238 -19.55 -17.73 3.24
CA ASP A 238 -18.32 -18.41 2.81
C ASP A 238 -18.38 -18.74 1.33
N VAL A 239 -17.29 -18.44 0.62
CA VAL A 239 -17.14 -18.71 -0.80
C VAL A 239 -15.76 -19.30 -1.05
N ASP A 240 -15.69 -20.49 -1.61
CA ASP A 240 -14.43 -21.08 -2.07
C ASP A 240 -14.03 -20.41 -3.40
N VAL A 241 -12.78 -19.99 -3.47
CA VAL A 241 -12.25 -19.19 -4.58
C VAL A 241 -10.91 -19.74 -5.08
N THR A 242 -10.66 -19.52 -6.37
CA THR A 242 -9.37 -19.81 -7.02
C THR A 242 -8.99 -18.68 -7.96
N GLY A 243 -7.71 -18.53 -8.26
CA GLY A 243 -7.25 -17.51 -9.21
C GLY A 243 -5.74 -17.29 -9.18
N THR A 244 -5.33 -16.04 -9.39
CA THR A 244 -3.92 -15.64 -9.41
C THR A 244 -3.66 -14.57 -8.36
N ALA A 245 -2.41 -14.52 -7.87
CA ALA A 245 -2.01 -13.48 -6.94
C ALA A 245 -0.63 -12.91 -7.30
N TRP A 246 -0.33 -11.78 -6.70
CA TRP A 246 0.91 -11.03 -6.85
C TRP A 246 1.40 -10.62 -5.47
N LEU A 247 2.68 -10.83 -5.17
CA LEU A 247 3.35 -10.30 -3.98
C LEU A 247 4.35 -9.23 -4.40
N ASP A 248 4.34 -8.10 -3.70
CA ASP A 248 5.41 -7.12 -3.70
C ASP A 248 6.08 -7.02 -2.34
N ARG A 249 7.39 -6.93 -2.38
CA ARG A 249 8.23 -6.66 -1.23
C ARG A 249 9.15 -5.50 -1.56
N GLU A 250 9.00 -4.40 -0.83
CA GLU A 250 9.72 -3.18 -1.16
C GLU A 250 10.14 -2.45 0.11
N TRP A 251 11.34 -1.83 0.10
CA TRP A 251 11.82 -0.98 1.20
C TRP A 251 12.68 0.16 0.71
N SER A 252 12.59 1.27 1.44
CA SER A 252 13.28 2.51 1.14
C SER A 252 13.33 3.42 2.38
N SER A 253 14.17 4.43 2.33
CA SER A 253 14.11 5.53 3.28
C SER A 253 13.43 6.77 2.71
N GLN A 254 13.47 6.96 1.39
CA GLN A 254 12.83 8.05 0.68
C GLN A 254 12.26 7.55 -0.65
N PRO A 255 11.07 6.91 -0.65
CA PRO A 255 10.48 6.37 -1.87
C PRO A 255 9.89 7.44 -2.79
N LEU A 256 9.64 8.66 -2.31
CA LEU A 256 9.12 9.78 -3.09
C LEU A 256 10.05 11.00 -3.01
N ALA A 257 10.10 11.76 -4.09
CA ALA A 257 10.63 13.12 -4.07
C ALA A 257 9.61 14.09 -3.46
N SER A 258 10.08 15.23 -2.93
CA SER A 258 9.23 16.18 -2.20
C SER A 258 8.09 16.79 -3.03
N ASP A 259 8.23 16.84 -4.36
CA ASP A 259 7.22 17.32 -5.30
C ASP A 259 6.35 16.21 -5.89
N GLN A 260 6.55 14.95 -5.50
CA GLN A 260 5.70 13.84 -5.90
C GLN A 260 4.50 13.71 -4.97
N THR A 261 3.29 13.76 -5.54
CA THR A 261 2.03 13.82 -4.79
C THR A 261 1.39 12.46 -4.55
N GLY A 262 1.87 11.42 -5.23
CA GLY A 262 1.35 10.06 -5.15
C GLY A 262 1.70 9.25 -6.38
N TRP A 263 1.17 8.05 -6.45
CA TRP A 263 1.41 7.13 -7.56
C TRP A 263 0.13 6.49 -8.08
N ASP A 264 0.26 5.95 -9.30
CA ASP A 264 -0.68 5.01 -9.90
C ASP A 264 0.13 3.77 -10.28
N TRP A 265 -0.11 2.66 -9.60
CA TRP A 265 0.63 1.42 -9.74
C TRP A 265 -0.28 0.32 -10.29
N PHE A 266 0.27 -0.49 -11.19
CA PHE A 266 -0.43 -1.60 -11.83
C PHE A 266 0.40 -2.87 -11.74
N SER A 267 -0.24 -3.98 -11.37
CA SER A 267 0.21 -5.35 -11.64
C SER A 267 -0.74 -5.99 -12.64
N LEU A 268 -0.22 -6.51 -13.74
CA LEU A 268 -1.03 -7.06 -14.83
C LEU A 268 -0.62 -8.50 -15.11
N HIS A 269 -1.61 -9.39 -15.19
CA HIS A 269 -1.49 -10.77 -15.66
C HIS A 269 -2.05 -10.82 -17.07
N LEU A 270 -1.18 -10.94 -18.09
CA LEU A 270 -1.57 -11.02 -19.48
C LEU A 270 -2.04 -12.43 -19.82
N GLY A 271 -2.99 -12.55 -20.74
CA GLY A 271 -3.60 -13.82 -21.13
C GLY A 271 -2.65 -14.84 -21.79
N ASP A 272 -1.51 -14.38 -22.31
CA ASP A 272 -0.42 -15.22 -22.84
C ASP A 272 0.55 -15.74 -21.79
N GLY A 273 0.35 -15.34 -20.53
CA GLY A 273 1.16 -15.73 -19.36
C GLY A 273 2.23 -14.74 -18.96
N ASP A 274 2.55 -13.74 -19.78
CA ASP A 274 3.44 -12.66 -19.40
C ASP A 274 2.83 -11.82 -18.27
N LYS A 275 3.68 -11.09 -17.56
CA LYS A 275 3.28 -10.18 -16.49
C LYS A 275 3.88 -8.79 -16.74
N LEU A 276 3.22 -7.78 -16.20
CA LEU A 276 3.70 -6.41 -16.32
C LEU A 276 3.45 -5.67 -15.01
N MET A 277 4.51 -5.17 -14.40
CA MET A 277 4.43 -4.17 -13.33
C MET A 277 4.78 -2.82 -13.93
N LEU A 278 3.99 -1.81 -13.64
CA LEU A 278 4.29 -0.44 -14.03
C LEU A 278 3.67 0.57 -13.08
N PHE A 279 4.33 1.71 -12.93
CA PHE A 279 3.80 2.80 -12.13
C PHE A 279 4.10 4.16 -12.75
N ARG A 280 3.26 5.13 -12.40
CA ARG A 280 3.45 6.55 -12.62
C ARG A 280 3.54 7.26 -11.27
N LEU A 281 4.59 8.03 -11.06
CA LEU A 281 4.68 8.97 -9.93
C LEU A 281 4.28 10.36 -10.42
N ARG A 282 3.22 10.91 -9.83
CA ARG A 282 2.69 12.22 -10.20
C ARG A 282 3.54 13.31 -9.56
N GLN A 283 3.95 14.29 -10.36
CA GLN A 283 4.78 15.43 -9.93
C GLN A 283 4.01 16.73 -10.05
N THR A 284 4.25 17.67 -9.14
CA THR A 284 3.70 19.03 -9.20
C THR A 284 4.47 19.91 -10.16
N SER A 285 5.70 19.53 -10.49
CA SER A 285 6.59 20.25 -11.41
C SER A 285 7.19 19.29 -12.43
N GLY A 286 7.16 19.67 -13.71
CA GLY A 286 7.70 18.86 -14.79
C GLY A 286 6.80 17.68 -15.20
N ALA A 287 7.40 16.74 -15.92
CA ALA A 287 6.72 15.53 -16.38
C ALA A 287 6.63 14.49 -15.26
N ASN A 288 5.56 13.71 -15.26
CA ASN A 288 5.44 12.54 -14.37
C ASN A 288 6.58 11.54 -14.64
N TYR A 289 6.99 10.83 -13.59
CA TYR A 289 7.99 9.77 -13.70
C TYR A 289 7.29 8.42 -13.90
N PHE A 290 7.74 7.66 -14.88
CA PHE A 290 7.23 6.32 -15.15
C PHE A 290 8.34 5.28 -14.97
N SER A 291 7.97 4.08 -14.54
CA SER A 291 8.85 2.93 -14.53
C SER A 291 8.02 1.65 -14.61
N GLY A 292 8.64 0.58 -15.06
CA GLY A 292 7.99 -0.72 -15.12
C GLY A 292 8.94 -1.84 -15.54
N ASN A 293 8.46 -3.06 -15.40
CA ASN A 293 9.15 -4.26 -15.85
C ASN A 293 8.17 -5.15 -16.61
N TRP A 294 8.55 -5.53 -17.83
CA TRP A 294 7.93 -6.61 -18.56
C TRP A 294 8.54 -7.94 -18.12
N ILE A 295 7.73 -8.87 -17.69
CA ILE A 295 8.14 -10.14 -17.11
C ILE A 295 7.56 -11.24 -17.98
N GLY A 296 8.41 -11.93 -18.72
CA GLY A 296 8.01 -13.07 -19.54
C GLY A 296 7.47 -14.20 -18.68
N ARG A 297 6.59 -15.03 -19.25
CA ARG A 297 6.07 -16.23 -18.58
C ARG A 297 7.12 -17.20 -18.07
N ASN A 298 8.38 -17.05 -18.52
CA ASN A 298 9.55 -17.80 -18.07
C ASN A 298 10.28 -17.12 -16.89
N GLY A 299 9.73 -16.04 -16.32
CA GLY A 299 10.32 -15.28 -15.21
C GLY A 299 11.40 -14.28 -15.60
N VAL A 300 11.77 -14.18 -16.89
CA VAL A 300 12.76 -13.21 -17.35
C VAL A 300 12.17 -11.80 -17.33
N SER A 301 12.76 -10.90 -16.55
CA SER A 301 12.34 -9.51 -16.41
C SER A 301 13.14 -8.58 -17.31
N THR A 302 12.47 -7.65 -17.94
CA THR A 302 13.06 -6.57 -18.75
C THR A 302 12.54 -5.24 -18.25
N GLN A 303 13.42 -4.37 -17.79
CA GLN A 303 13.04 -3.03 -17.37
C GLN A 303 12.57 -2.21 -18.58
N LEU A 304 11.50 -1.45 -18.38
CA LEU A 304 10.95 -0.51 -19.36
C LEU A 304 11.45 0.90 -19.02
N PRO A 305 12.05 1.62 -19.95
CA PRO A 305 12.42 3.02 -19.71
C PRO A 305 11.15 3.90 -19.60
N SER A 306 11.30 5.03 -18.92
CA SER A 306 10.19 5.92 -18.59
C SER A 306 9.42 6.44 -19.82
N ASP A 307 10.12 6.68 -20.93
CA ASP A 307 9.55 7.14 -22.20
C ASP A 307 8.87 6.03 -23.02
N ALA A 308 9.07 4.76 -22.65
CA ALA A 308 8.39 3.62 -23.28
C ALA A 308 6.97 3.38 -22.75
N ILE A 309 6.57 4.05 -21.67
CA ILE A 309 5.29 3.83 -20.99
C ILE A 309 4.36 5.01 -21.19
N THR A 310 3.13 4.75 -21.56
CA THR A 310 2.07 5.77 -21.63
C THR A 310 0.89 5.36 -20.77
N MET A 311 0.36 6.32 -20.01
CA MET A 311 -0.84 6.15 -19.18
C MET A 311 -1.72 7.40 -19.30
N SER A 312 -2.98 7.19 -19.63
CA SER A 312 -3.98 8.26 -19.68
C SER A 312 -5.29 7.79 -19.08
N ALA A 313 -5.89 8.63 -18.23
CA ALA A 313 -7.23 8.37 -17.71
C ALA A 313 -8.26 8.43 -18.84
N LEU A 314 -9.17 7.45 -18.87
CA LEU A 314 -10.31 7.39 -19.80
C LEU A 314 -11.60 7.86 -19.13
N ALA A 315 -11.77 7.52 -17.84
CA ALA A 315 -12.93 7.91 -17.07
C ALA A 315 -12.56 8.10 -15.60
N THR A 316 -13.31 8.97 -14.94
CA THR A 316 -13.21 9.21 -13.50
C THR A 316 -14.48 8.74 -12.80
N THR A 317 -14.33 8.31 -11.56
CA THR A 317 -15.43 7.96 -10.66
C THR A 317 -15.48 8.95 -9.51
N LYS A 318 -16.65 9.47 -9.21
CA LYS A 318 -16.84 10.32 -8.04
C LYS A 318 -16.94 9.48 -6.78
N ILE A 319 -16.03 9.74 -5.82
CA ILE A 319 -15.98 9.07 -4.51
C ILE A 319 -15.95 10.15 -3.43
N GLY A 320 -17.10 10.40 -2.81
CA GLY A 320 -17.27 11.56 -1.94
C GLY A 320 -17.03 12.86 -2.71
N ALA A 321 -16.06 13.67 -2.25
CA ALA A 321 -15.68 14.93 -2.90
C ALA A 321 -14.54 14.77 -3.95
N ARG A 322 -14.07 13.53 -4.18
CA ARG A 322 -12.91 13.24 -5.05
C ARG A 322 -13.37 12.76 -6.42
N ASP A 323 -12.61 13.14 -7.45
CA ASP A 323 -12.71 12.58 -8.80
C ASP A 323 -11.50 11.68 -9.04
N ILE A 324 -11.73 10.35 -8.97
CA ILE A 324 -10.69 9.32 -9.05
C ILE A 324 -10.65 8.75 -10.47
N PRO A 325 -9.51 8.74 -11.17
CA PRO A 325 -9.39 8.17 -12.51
C PRO A 325 -9.37 6.64 -12.44
N THR A 326 -10.53 6.00 -12.48
CA THR A 326 -10.66 4.54 -12.29
C THR A 326 -10.55 3.73 -13.57
N SER A 327 -10.65 4.36 -14.75
CA SER A 327 -10.44 3.68 -16.04
C SER A 327 -9.28 4.31 -16.77
N TRP A 328 -8.44 3.48 -17.40
CA TRP A 328 -7.17 3.91 -17.95
C TRP A 328 -6.89 3.33 -19.32
N ARG A 329 -6.18 4.09 -20.15
CA ARG A 329 -5.46 3.57 -21.30
C ARG A 329 -3.98 3.45 -20.95
N VAL A 330 -3.44 2.25 -21.10
CA VAL A 330 -2.03 1.93 -20.84
C VAL A 330 -1.39 1.44 -22.13
N GLY A 331 -0.20 1.94 -22.42
CA GLY A 331 0.57 1.56 -23.60
C GLY A 331 2.05 1.34 -23.33
N VAL A 332 2.59 0.32 -23.99
CA VAL A 332 4.04 0.05 -24.12
C VAL A 332 4.28 -0.25 -25.59
N PRO A 333 4.46 0.77 -26.46
CA PRO A 333 4.52 0.60 -27.90
C PRO A 333 5.61 -0.38 -28.36
N SER A 334 6.77 -0.39 -27.70
CA SER A 334 7.88 -1.30 -27.99
C SER A 334 7.54 -2.77 -27.78
N ARG A 335 6.44 -3.08 -27.06
CA ARG A 335 5.90 -4.41 -26.81
C ARG A 335 4.56 -4.64 -27.52
N GLY A 336 4.11 -3.73 -28.36
CA GLY A 336 2.82 -3.78 -29.00
C GLY A 336 1.63 -3.70 -28.05
N LEU A 337 1.84 -3.27 -26.80
CA LEU A 337 0.78 -3.18 -25.80
C LEU A 337 0.03 -1.85 -25.97
N ARG A 338 -1.29 -1.96 -26.13
CA ARG A 338 -2.26 -0.88 -25.97
C ARG A 338 -3.55 -1.47 -25.45
N ILE A 339 -3.83 -1.21 -24.17
CA ILE A 339 -4.96 -1.78 -23.46
C ILE A 339 -5.79 -0.69 -22.80
N ASP A 340 -7.08 -0.97 -22.67
CA ASP A 340 -8.01 -0.18 -21.88
C ASP A 340 -8.36 -0.98 -20.61
N VAL A 341 -8.15 -0.33 -19.47
CA VAL A 341 -8.29 -0.89 -18.12
C VAL A 341 -9.58 -0.41 -17.50
N THR A 342 -10.34 -1.33 -16.91
CA THR A 342 -11.57 -1.04 -16.17
C THR A 342 -11.53 -1.71 -14.80
N PRO A 343 -12.01 -1.06 -13.73
CA PRO A 343 -12.08 -1.66 -12.40
C PRO A 343 -13.21 -2.69 -12.32
N LEU A 344 -13.05 -3.70 -11.45
CA LEU A 344 -14.15 -4.57 -11.05
C LEU A 344 -15.23 -3.77 -10.31
N ASN A 345 -14.80 -2.93 -9.37
CA ASN A 345 -15.66 -2.01 -8.63
C ASN A 345 -15.02 -0.60 -8.64
N PRO A 346 -15.64 0.39 -9.29
CA PRO A 346 -15.07 1.74 -9.33
C PRO A 346 -15.08 2.45 -7.96
N GLN A 347 -15.83 1.94 -6.98
CA GLN A 347 -15.92 2.48 -5.62
C GLN A 347 -14.93 1.84 -4.63
N SER A 348 -13.85 1.20 -5.10
CA SER A 348 -12.83 0.53 -4.26
C SER A 348 -11.94 1.52 -3.51
N TRP A 349 -12.54 2.36 -2.68
CA TRP A 349 -11.83 3.36 -1.88
C TRP A 349 -11.48 2.82 -0.50
N MET A 350 -10.21 2.79 -0.18
CA MET A 350 -9.67 2.48 1.14
C MET A 350 -9.72 3.75 1.99
N GLY A 351 -10.76 3.92 2.80
CA GLY A 351 -10.92 5.07 3.71
C GLY A 351 -10.09 4.97 4.98
N THR A 352 -8.86 4.53 4.86
CA THR A 352 -7.88 4.32 5.93
C THR A 352 -7.26 5.64 6.39
N SER A 353 -6.37 5.60 7.39
CA SER A 353 -5.61 6.77 7.89
C SER A 353 -4.78 7.46 6.80
N PHE A 354 -4.34 6.70 5.79
CA PHE A 354 -3.75 7.19 4.55
C PHE A 354 -4.61 6.70 3.38
N PRO A 355 -5.67 7.45 3.02
CA PRO A 355 -6.68 6.94 2.11
C PRO A 355 -6.16 6.88 0.67
N TYR A 356 -6.56 5.83 -0.06
CA TYR A 356 -6.21 5.56 -1.44
C TYR A 356 -7.28 4.71 -2.14
N TRP A 357 -7.20 4.64 -3.46
CA TRP A 357 -8.05 3.73 -4.23
C TRP A 357 -7.27 2.44 -4.54
N GLU A 358 -7.89 1.29 -4.32
CA GLU A 358 -7.25 0.01 -4.61
C GLU A 358 -8.28 -1.06 -4.96
N GLY A 359 -8.07 -1.73 -6.11
CA GLY A 359 -8.98 -2.78 -6.51
C GLY A 359 -8.53 -3.61 -7.71
N PRO A 360 -9.18 -4.78 -7.88
CA PRO A 360 -8.97 -5.62 -9.04
C PRO A 360 -9.47 -4.94 -10.31
N ILE A 361 -8.74 -5.17 -11.40
CA ILE A 361 -9.02 -4.62 -12.73
C ILE A 361 -9.06 -5.72 -13.78
N ARG A 362 -9.78 -5.44 -14.86
CA ARG A 362 -9.71 -6.16 -16.12
C ARG A 362 -9.21 -5.24 -17.22
N PHE A 363 -8.61 -5.79 -18.23
CA PHE A 363 -8.19 -5.00 -19.39
C PHE A 363 -8.41 -5.76 -20.68
N SER A 364 -8.58 -5.00 -21.76
CA SER A 364 -8.75 -5.49 -23.12
C SER A 364 -8.10 -4.52 -24.12
N GLY A 365 -7.90 -5.00 -25.35
CA GLY A 365 -7.26 -4.25 -26.42
C GLY A 365 -6.31 -5.14 -27.21
N SER A 366 -5.05 -4.73 -27.38
CA SER A 366 -4.02 -5.57 -28.01
C SER A 366 -3.75 -6.86 -27.22
N HIS A 367 -3.92 -6.80 -25.89
CA HIS A 367 -3.87 -7.92 -24.95
C HIS A 367 -5.09 -7.87 -24.05
N SER A 368 -5.43 -8.99 -23.45
CA SER A 368 -6.49 -9.07 -22.44
C SER A 368 -5.95 -9.76 -21.19
N GLY A 369 -6.59 -9.51 -20.06
CA GLY A 369 -6.20 -10.11 -18.80
C GLY A 369 -6.85 -9.44 -17.60
N MET A 370 -6.23 -9.67 -16.45
CA MET A 370 -6.65 -9.14 -15.15
C MET A 370 -5.44 -8.60 -14.39
N GLY A 371 -5.69 -7.85 -13.34
CA GLY A 371 -4.63 -7.29 -12.52
C GLY A 371 -5.16 -6.51 -11.35
N TYR A 372 -4.30 -5.70 -10.77
CA TYR A 372 -4.63 -4.78 -9.69
C TYR A 372 -4.16 -3.37 -10.01
N LEU A 373 -4.90 -2.39 -9.53
CA LEU A 373 -4.58 -0.97 -9.62
C LEU A 373 -4.61 -0.38 -8.23
N GLU A 374 -3.55 0.35 -7.87
CA GLU A 374 -3.47 1.15 -6.66
C GLU A 374 -3.19 2.61 -7.03
N MET A 375 -3.93 3.54 -6.44
CA MET A 375 -3.79 4.97 -6.72
C MET A 375 -3.82 5.77 -5.42
N THR A 376 -2.74 6.50 -5.13
CA THR A 376 -2.59 7.29 -3.91
C THR A 376 -2.58 8.78 -4.21
N GLY A 377 -2.90 9.63 -3.22
CA GLY A 377 -2.72 11.08 -3.32
C GLY A 377 -3.73 11.83 -4.20
N TYR A 378 -4.95 11.32 -4.30
CA TYR A 378 -6.10 11.97 -4.96
C TYR A 378 -7.04 12.68 -3.97
#